data_afe801bbc4acdef834726115d4a028e7
#
_entry.id   afe801bbc4acdef834726115d4a028e7
#
_cell.length_a   1.000
_cell.length_b   1.000
_cell.length_c   1.000
_cell.angle_alpha   90.00
_cell.angle_beta   90.00
_cell.angle_gamma   90.00
#
_symmetry.space_group_name_H-M   'P 1'
#
loop_
_entity.id
_entity.type
_entity.pdbx_description
1 polymer ?
#
loop_
_entity_poly.entity_id
_entity_poly.type
_entity_poly.pdbx_seq_one_letter_code
_entity_poly.pdbx_strand_id
1 'polypeptide(L)'
;MLYGDTRRGAFSSDVKAAVQYGENLQSLAVALNTVGAVSIKRTHEILSGVFNIPIATGTISSMVKRCADSLSETVGKIKDKMIGSALGHFDETGTRVDKKLWWVHDASNCEYTYLDISPKRGNAGMEQCGVLPEFKGIAMHDCWASYWNYPDIQHACRER
;
A
#
# COMPACT_ATOMS: atom_id res chain seq x y z
N MET A 1 -60.51 3.39 -21.09
CA MET A 1 -59.43 3.13 -20.12
C MET A 1 -58.26 2.53 -20.89
N LEU A 2 -57.19 3.33 -21.11
CA LEU A 2 -56.00 2.82 -21.76
C LEU A 2 -55.10 2.24 -20.65
N TYR A 3 -54.96 0.94 -20.60
CA TYR A 3 -53.97 0.27 -19.76
C TYR A 3 -52.58 0.57 -20.37
N GLY A 4 -51.85 1.47 -19.76
CA GLY A 4 -50.46 1.72 -20.14
C GLY A 4 -49.60 0.52 -19.77
N ASP A 5 -48.97 -0.10 -20.76
CA ASP A 5 -47.95 -1.12 -20.56
C ASP A 5 -46.77 -0.55 -19.80
N THR A 6 -46.58 -0.97 -18.56
CA THR A 6 -45.45 -0.54 -17.72
C THR A 6 -44.24 -1.38 -18.10
N ARG A 7 -43.36 -0.86 -18.95
CA ARG A 7 -42.08 -1.49 -19.25
C ARG A 7 -41.06 -1.15 -18.17
N ARG A 8 -40.58 -2.15 -17.45
CA ARG A 8 -39.42 -2.01 -16.56
C ARG A 8 -38.15 -2.19 -17.39
N GLY A 9 -37.27 -1.19 -17.36
CA GLY A 9 -35.91 -1.35 -17.93
C GLY A 9 -35.13 -2.38 -17.11
N ALA A 10 -34.38 -3.24 -17.80
CA ALA A 10 -33.39 -4.12 -17.15
C ALA A 10 -32.04 -3.45 -17.18
N PHE A 11 -31.35 -3.46 -16.04
CA PHE A 11 -29.95 -3.03 -15.98
C PHE A 11 -29.07 -4.11 -16.58
N SER A 12 -27.91 -3.72 -17.09
CA SER A 12 -26.86 -4.63 -17.54
C SER A 12 -26.42 -5.56 -16.38
N SER A 13 -25.98 -6.78 -16.71
CA SER A 13 -25.59 -7.81 -15.70
C SER A 13 -24.40 -7.42 -14.83
N ASP A 14 -23.64 -6.41 -15.22
CA ASP A 14 -22.52 -5.82 -14.47
C ASP A 14 -22.97 -4.82 -13.40
N VAL A 15 -24.23 -4.34 -13.45
CA VAL A 15 -24.80 -3.46 -12.42
C VAL A 15 -25.26 -4.31 -11.23
N LYS A 16 -24.45 -4.32 -10.16
CA LYS A 16 -24.68 -5.18 -8.98
C LYS A 16 -25.20 -4.44 -7.76
N ALA A 17 -25.28 -3.11 -7.81
CA ALA A 17 -25.70 -2.27 -6.68
C ALA A 17 -26.50 -1.05 -7.16
N ALA A 18 -27.33 -0.49 -6.26
CA ALA A 18 -28.11 0.72 -6.51
C ALA A 18 -27.25 1.96 -6.82
N VAL A 19 -26.05 2.01 -6.27
CA VAL A 19 -25.01 2.99 -6.61
C VAL A 19 -23.72 2.23 -6.93
N GLN A 20 -23.19 2.46 -8.13
CA GLN A 20 -21.97 1.83 -8.59
C GLN A 20 -21.11 2.86 -9.30
N TYR A 21 -19.84 2.87 -8.98
CA TYR A 21 -18.84 3.72 -9.62
C TYR A 21 -18.05 2.91 -10.65
N GLY A 22 -17.89 3.45 -11.85
CA GLY A 22 -17.10 2.81 -12.91
C GLY A 22 -15.62 2.69 -12.57
N GLU A 23 -14.93 1.81 -13.27
CA GLU A 23 -13.51 1.48 -13.02
C GLU A 23 -12.59 2.69 -13.12
N ASN A 24 -12.83 3.58 -14.08
CA ASN A 24 -12.03 4.80 -14.25
C ASN A 24 -12.08 5.72 -13.02
N LEU A 25 -13.26 5.87 -12.41
CA LEU A 25 -13.39 6.66 -11.18
C LEU A 25 -12.72 5.98 -10.00
N GLN A 26 -12.84 4.65 -9.89
CA GLN A 26 -12.14 3.88 -8.86
C GLN A 26 -10.62 4.02 -9.02
N SER A 27 -10.10 3.87 -10.24
CA SER A 27 -8.68 4.04 -10.55
C SER A 27 -8.19 5.46 -10.23
N LEU A 28 -8.97 6.49 -10.58
CA LEU A 28 -8.65 7.88 -10.24
C LEU A 28 -8.59 8.11 -8.72
N ALA A 29 -9.57 7.61 -7.98
CA ALA A 29 -9.61 7.75 -6.53
C ALA A 29 -8.40 7.05 -5.86
N VAL A 30 -8.05 5.86 -6.32
CA VAL A 30 -6.86 5.12 -5.87
C VAL A 30 -5.59 5.87 -6.21
N ALA A 31 -5.41 6.33 -7.47
CA ALA A 31 -4.22 7.05 -7.91
C ALA A 31 -4.02 8.37 -7.14
N LEU A 32 -5.09 9.13 -6.89
CA LEU A 32 -5.01 10.34 -6.06
C LEU A 32 -4.51 10.02 -4.65
N ASN A 33 -5.00 8.94 -4.05
CA ASN A 33 -4.64 8.58 -2.68
C ASN A 33 -3.24 7.96 -2.56
N THR A 34 -2.80 7.16 -3.54
CA THR A 34 -1.49 6.47 -3.54
C THR A 34 -0.41 7.33 -4.19
N VAL A 35 -0.38 7.43 -5.51
CA VAL A 35 0.64 8.18 -6.26
C VAL A 35 0.57 9.68 -5.99
N GLY A 36 -0.64 10.22 -5.87
CA GLY A 36 -0.86 11.64 -5.61
C GLY A 36 -0.66 12.06 -4.15
N ALA A 37 -0.52 11.10 -3.22
CA ALA A 37 -0.44 11.34 -1.77
C ALA A 37 -1.57 12.24 -1.22
N VAL A 38 -2.74 12.23 -1.86
CA VAL A 38 -3.92 13.00 -1.46
C VAL A 38 -4.70 12.22 -0.40
N SER A 39 -4.97 12.83 0.74
CA SER A 39 -5.73 12.16 1.80
C SER A 39 -7.15 11.77 1.34
N ILE A 40 -7.73 10.72 1.94
CA ILE A 40 -9.11 10.28 1.66
C ILE A 40 -10.11 11.45 1.71
N LYS A 41 -9.98 12.33 2.72
CA LYS A 41 -10.84 13.51 2.87
C LYS A 41 -10.70 14.46 1.68
N ARG A 42 -9.46 14.80 1.28
CA ARG A 42 -9.21 15.69 0.14
C ARG A 42 -9.64 15.06 -1.18
N THR A 43 -9.45 13.76 -1.35
CA THR A 43 -9.97 13.02 -2.51
C THR A 43 -11.49 13.15 -2.60
N HIS A 44 -12.20 12.99 -1.48
CA HIS A 44 -13.64 13.24 -1.41
C HIS A 44 -13.98 14.69 -1.79
N GLU A 45 -13.29 15.67 -1.23
CA GLU A 45 -13.53 17.11 -1.52
C GLU A 45 -13.30 17.44 -3.01
N ILE A 46 -12.28 16.87 -3.65
CA ILE A 46 -12.02 17.03 -5.08
C ILE A 46 -13.14 16.38 -5.91
N LEU A 47 -13.47 15.12 -5.64
CA LEU A 47 -14.47 14.40 -6.42
C LEU A 47 -15.87 15.02 -6.28
N SER A 48 -16.25 15.43 -5.07
CA SER A 48 -17.56 16.03 -4.83
C SER A 48 -17.62 17.50 -5.24
N GLY A 49 -16.61 18.31 -4.91
CA GLY A 49 -16.64 19.74 -5.12
C GLY A 49 -16.27 20.17 -6.54
N VAL A 50 -15.30 19.49 -7.19
CA VAL A 50 -14.85 19.84 -8.54
C VAL A 50 -15.63 19.07 -9.60
N PHE A 51 -15.84 17.77 -9.39
CA PHE A 51 -16.47 16.88 -10.36
C PHE A 51 -17.95 16.60 -10.09
N ASN A 52 -18.52 17.16 -9.02
CA ASN A 52 -19.89 16.93 -8.59
C ASN A 52 -20.27 15.43 -8.46
N ILE A 53 -19.34 14.60 -8.01
CA ILE A 53 -19.52 13.16 -7.84
C ILE A 53 -19.85 12.89 -6.36
N PRO A 54 -21.08 12.46 -6.02
CA PRO A 54 -21.47 12.18 -4.64
C PRO A 54 -20.87 10.86 -4.16
N ILE A 55 -19.65 10.90 -3.62
CA ILE A 55 -18.95 9.72 -3.12
C ILE A 55 -18.58 9.89 -1.65
N ALA A 56 -18.85 8.88 -0.83
CA ALA A 56 -18.50 8.91 0.60
C ALA A 56 -17.00 8.57 0.81
N THR A 57 -16.41 9.13 1.86
CA THR A 57 -15.01 8.82 2.26
C THR A 57 -14.79 7.33 2.53
N GLY A 58 -15.78 6.65 3.14
CA GLY A 58 -15.73 5.19 3.34
C GLY A 58 -15.69 4.39 2.04
N THR A 59 -16.36 4.88 0.99
CA THR A 59 -16.31 4.26 -0.34
C THR A 59 -14.92 4.39 -0.96
N ILE A 60 -14.29 5.57 -0.86
CA ILE A 60 -12.92 5.79 -1.33
C ILE A 60 -11.94 4.88 -0.56
N SER A 61 -12.05 4.82 0.75
CA SER A 61 -11.24 3.92 1.59
C SER A 61 -11.39 2.45 1.16
N SER A 62 -12.62 2.02 0.87
CA SER A 62 -12.88 0.66 0.38
C SER A 62 -12.29 0.39 -1.02
N MET A 63 -12.23 1.40 -1.90
CA MET A 63 -11.57 1.29 -3.21
C MET A 63 -10.06 1.07 -3.04
N VAL A 64 -9.43 1.87 -2.19
CA VAL A 64 -7.99 1.74 -1.89
C VAL A 64 -7.69 0.36 -1.29
N LYS A 65 -8.51 -0.07 -0.30
CA LYS A 65 -8.35 -1.40 0.31
C LYS A 65 -8.47 -2.53 -0.70
N ARG A 66 -9.49 -2.53 -1.55
CA ARG A 66 -9.66 -3.56 -2.59
C ARG A 66 -8.47 -3.59 -3.56
N CYS A 67 -7.95 -2.44 -3.93
CA CYS A 67 -6.74 -2.37 -4.75
C CYS A 67 -5.54 -3.01 -4.04
N ALA A 68 -5.31 -2.68 -2.78
CA ALA A 68 -4.25 -3.29 -1.97
C ALA A 68 -4.43 -4.81 -1.85
N ASP A 69 -5.65 -5.27 -1.55
CA ASP A 69 -5.97 -6.71 -1.45
C ASP A 69 -5.69 -7.45 -2.77
N SER A 70 -5.99 -6.82 -3.93
CA SER A 70 -5.74 -7.42 -5.25
C SER A 70 -4.25 -7.49 -5.63
N LEU A 71 -3.42 -6.68 -5.00
CA LEU A 71 -1.97 -6.63 -5.25
C LEU A 71 -1.17 -7.49 -4.26
N SER A 72 -1.80 -8.11 -3.27
CA SER A 72 -1.11 -8.83 -2.19
C SER A 72 -0.16 -9.93 -2.69
N GLU A 73 -0.56 -10.70 -3.71
CA GLU A 73 0.30 -11.72 -4.32
C GLU A 73 1.52 -11.08 -5.03
N THR A 74 1.32 -9.97 -5.73
CA THR A 74 2.41 -9.25 -6.41
C THR A 74 3.40 -8.68 -5.40
N VAL A 75 2.90 -8.10 -4.30
CA VAL A 75 3.73 -7.59 -3.19
C VAL A 75 4.52 -8.74 -2.54
N GLY A 76 3.91 -9.92 -2.36
CA GLY A 76 4.61 -11.12 -1.89
C GLY A 76 5.77 -11.52 -2.82
N LYS A 77 5.55 -11.51 -4.14
CA LYS A 77 6.62 -11.77 -5.14
C LYS A 77 7.75 -10.74 -5.08
N ILE A 78 7.43 -9.46 -4.83
CA ILE A 78 8.45 -8.42 -4.64
C ILE A 78 9.27 -8.72 -3.37
N LYS A 79 8.63 -9.10 -2.27
CA LYS A 79 9.30 -9.53 -1.05
C LYS A 79 10.28 -10.68 -1.32
N ASP A 80 9.84 -11.72 -2.01
CA ASP A 80 10.68 -12.88 -2.36
C ASP A 80 11.88 -12.47 -3.22
N LYS A 81 11.67 -11.54 -4.17
CA LYS A 81 12.75 -10.99 -5.00
C LYS A 81 13.76 -10.17 -4.18
N MET A 82 13.28 -9.43 -3.19
CA MET A 82 14.15 -8.71 -2.25
C MET A 82 14.99 -9.68 -1.41
N ILE A 83 14.38 -10.72 -0.84
CA ILE A 83 15.09 -11.75 -0.06
C ILE A 83 16.18 -12.43 -0.90
N GLY A 84 15.91 -12.72 -2.18
CA GLY A 84 16.86 -13.38 -3.10
C GLY A 84 17.87 -12.45 -3.77
N SER A 85 17.90 -11.15 -3.44
CA SER A 85 18.81 -10.22 -4.10
C SER A 85 20.22 -10.25 -3.51
N ALA A 86 21.23 -9.94 -4.36
CA ALA A 86 22.63 -9.91 -3.93
C ALA A 86 22.98 -8.70 -3.05
N LEU A 87 22.23 -7.59 -3.20
CA LEU A 87 22.40 -6.34 -2.46
C LEU A 87 21.00 -5.80 -2.11
N GLY A 88 20.81 -5.44 -0.87
CA GLY A 88 19.61 -4.75 -0.37
C GLY A 88 19.96 -3.55 0.50
N HIS A 89 19.25 -2.46 0.32
CA HIS A 89 19.29 -1.29 1.20
C HIS A 89 18.17 -1.44 2.23
N PHE A 90 18.49 -1.21 3.49
CA PHE A 90 17.55 -1.33 4.61
C PHE A 90 17.55 -0.05 5.42
N ASP A 91 16.37 0.46 5.73
CA ASP A 91 16.17 1.65 6.57
C ASP A 91 14.81 1.61 7.28
N GLU A 92 14.64 2.44 8.31
CA GLU A 92 13.35 2.60 8.99
C GLU A 92 13.00 4.08 9.15
N THR A 93 11.77 4.40 8.81
CA THR A 93 11.22 5.74 8.99
C THR A 93 10.04 5.74 9.95
N GLY A 94 10.04 6.67 10.91
CA GLY A 94 8.93 6.87 11.83
C GLY A 94 7.71 7.44 11.13
N THR A 95 6.55 6.85 11.38
CA THR A 95 5.24 7.35 10.92
C THR A 95 4.24 7.37 12.07
N ARG A 96 3.06 7.94 11.87
CA ARG A 96 2.01 7.98 12.87
C ARG A 96 0.74 7.32 12.36
N VAL A 97 0.25 6.33 13.14
CA VAL A 97 -1.05 5.70 12.95
C VAL A 97 -1.86 5.95 14.22
N ASP A 98 -3.02 6.58 14.10
CA ASP A 98 -3.86 6.96 15.23
C ASP A 98 -3.10 7.69 16.37
N LYS A 99 -2.27 8.66 16.00
CA LYS A 99 -1.40 9.45 16.91
C LYS A 99 -0.30 8.64 17.61
N LYS A 100 -0.21 7.33 17.41
CA LYS A 100 0.85 6.47 17.95
C LYS A 100 2.01 6.40 16.95
N LEU A 101 3.23 6.29 17.46
CA LEU A 101 4.42 6.09 16.63
C LEU A 101 4.46 4.66 16.10
N TRP A 102 4.61 4.56 14.79
CA TRP A 102 4.82 3.33 14.04
C TRP A 102 6.07 3.51 13.16
N TRP A 103 6.56 2.43 12.59
CA TRP A 103 7.76 2.41 11.78
C TRP A 103 7.49 1.75 10.44
N VAL A 104 7.87 2.44 9.39
CA VAL A 104 7.93 1.87 8.04
C VAL A 104 9.31 1.27 7.88
N HIS A 105 9.39 -0.03 7.64
CA HIS A 105 10.60 -0.73 7.30
C HIS A 105 10.72 -0.78 5.78
N ASP A 106 11.82 -0.27 5.25
CA ASP A 106 12.16 -0.29 3.84
C ASP A 106 13.20 -1.38 3.56
N ALA A 107 12.94 -2.15 2.51
CA ALA A 107 13.93 -3.03 1.90
C ALA A 107 13.91 -2.76 0.40
N SER A 108 15.00 -2.23 -0.15
CA SER A 108 15.04 -1.79 -1.55
C SER A 108 16.35 -2.15 -2.26
N ASN A 109 16.28 -2.23 -3.59
CA ASN A 109 17.44 -2.34 -4.48
C ASN A 109 17.18 -1.53 -5.76
N CYS A 110 17.97 -1.73 -6.83
CA CYS A 110 17.78 -0.99 -8.08
C CYS A 110 16.49 -1.35 -8.86
N GLU A 111 15.82 -2.46 -8.53
CA GLU A 111 14.64 -2.97 -9.24
C GLU A 111 13.38 -2.96 -8.39
N TYR A 112 13.51 -3.21 -7.09
CA TYR A 112 12.38 -3.44 -6.20
C TYR A 112 12.46 -2.58 -4.94
N THR A 113 11.30 -2.20 -4.43
CA THR A 113 11.11 -1.63 -3.10
C THR A 113 9.99 -2.37 -2.41
N TYR A 114 10.27 -2.92 -1.22
CA TYR A 114 9.29 -3.53 -0.34
C TYR A 114 9.19 -2.71 0.94
N LEU A 115 7.98 -2.29 1.27
CA LEU A 115 7.68 -1.54 2.48
C LEU A 115 6.75 -2.34 3.38
N ASP A 116 7.05 -2.40 4.66
CA ASP A 116 6.15 -2.93 5.68
C ASP A 116 6.03 -1.96 6.86
N ILE A 117 4.98 -2.09 7.65
CA ILE A 117 4.70 -1.20 8.76
C ILE A 117 4.57 -1.98 10.07
N SER A 118 5.29 -1.55 11.10
CA SER A 118 5.29 -2.18 12.42
C SER A 118 5.14 -1.15 13.53
N PRO A 119 4.48 -1.49 14.66
CA PRO A 119 4.50 -0.67 15.86
C PRO A 119 5.87 -0.68 16.55
N LYS A 120 6.79 -1.52 16.11
CA LYS A 120 8.14 -1.66 16.67
C LYS A 120 9.20 -1.28 15.65
N ARG A 121 10.24 -0.58 16.09
CA ARG A 121 11.40 -0.24 15.28
C ARG A 121 12.34 -1.45 15.21
N GLY A 122 13.12 -1.77 16.05
CA GLY A 122 14.23 -2.71 16.06
C GLY A 122 13.89 -4.14 15.56
N ASN A 123 14.57 -5.11 16.12
CA ASN A 123 14.49 -6.51 15.70
C ASN A 123 13.05 -7.03 15.57
N ALA A 124 12.17 -6.70 16.52
CA ALA A 124 10.78 -7.15 16.44
C ALA A 124 10.04 -6.62 15.20
N GLY A 125 10.36 -5.41 14.72
CA GLY A 125 9.83 -4.88 13.47
C GLY A 125 10.46 -5.51 12.25
N MET A 126 11.79 -5.73 12.27
CA MET A 126 12.53 -6.40 11.21
C MET A 126 12.07 -7.86 11.04
N GLU A 127 11.85 -8.58 12.14
CA GLU A 127 11.29 -9.94 12.14
C GLU A 127 9.88 -9.97 11.55
N GLN A 128 9.02 -9.02 11.94
CA GLN A 128 7.68 -8.91 11.37
C GLN A 128 7.72 -8.63 9.86
N CYS A 129 8.58 -7.72 9.40
CA CYS A 129 8.81 -7.42 7.99
C CYS A 129 9.28 -8.69 7.23
N GLY A 130 10.14 -9.50 7.85
CA GLY A 130 10.55 -10.82 7.38
C GLY A 130 11.34 -10.80 6.08
N VAL A 131 11.99 -9.70 5.72
CA VAL A 131 12.97 -9.65 4.62
C VAL A 131 14.37 -9.91 5.17
N LEU A 132 14.80 -9.08 6.12
CA LEU A 132 16.16 -9.15 6.66
C LEU A 132 16.52 -10.50 7.31
N PRO A 133 15.61 -11.15 8.09
CA PRO A 133 15.90 -12.46 8.68
C PRO A 133 16.21 -13.58 7.66
N GLU A 134 15.63 -13.48 6.45
CA GLU A 134 15.80 -14.47 5.39
C GLU A 134 16.84 -14.05 4.34
N PHE A 135 17.31 -12.79 4.41
CA PHE A 135 18.24 -12.22 3.45
C PHE A 135 19.61 -12.86 3.56
N LYS A 136 20.27 -13.10 2.42
CA LYS A 136 21.61 -13.74 2.34
C LYS A 136 22.64 -12.92 1.57
N GLY A 137 22.24 -11.80 1.01
CA GLY A 137 23.11 -10.89 0.27
C GLY A 137 23.87 -9.91 1.16
N ILE A 138 24.29 -8.81 0.58
CA ILE A 138 24.92 -7.69 1.28
C ILE A 138 23.83 -6.72 1.74
N ALA A 139 23.68 -6.54 3.03
CA ALA A 139 22.75 -5.58 3.61
C ALA A 139 23.44 -4.23 3.84
N MET A 140 23.03 -3.21 3.08
CA MET A 140 23.49 -1.84 3.26
C MET A 140 22.52 -1.07 4.15
N HIS A 141 23.04 -0.47 5.22
CA HIS A 141 22.22 0.26 6.22
C HIS A 141 23.03 1.38 6.91
N ASP A 142 22.42 2.12 7.83
CA ASP A 142 23.03 3.23 8.57
C ASP A 142 23.90 2.79 9.76
N CYS A 143 24.23 1.51 9.87
CA CYS A 143 25.01 0.91 10.97
C CYS A 143 24.33 0.96 12.34
N TRP A 144 23.00 1.10 12.39
CA TRP A 144 22.30 1.00 13.66
C TRP A 144 22.43 -0.40 14.28
N ALA A 145 22.56 -0.43 15.62
CA ALA A 145 22.94 -1.64 16.36
C ALA A 145 22.02 -2.86 16.12
N SER A 146 20.75 -2.64 15.82
CA SER A 146 19.79 -3.73 15.58
C SER A 146 20.12 -4.59 14.35
N TYR A 147 20.78 -4.04 13.34
CA TYR A 147 21.18 -4.80 12.14
C TYR A 147 22.22 -5.87 12.43
N TRP A 148 23.11 -5.61 13.40
CA TRP A 148 24.18 -6.54 13.78
C TRP A 148 23.70 -7.80 14.49
N ASN A 149 22.40 -7.89 14.81
CA ASN A 149 21.80 -9.12 15.34
C ASN A 149 21.55 -10.20 14.28
N TYR A 150 21.91 -9.94 13.01
CA TYR A 150 21.82 -10.87 11.89
C TYR A 150 23.25 -11.25 11.40
N PRO A 151 23.99 -12.08 12.15
CA PRO A 151 25.43 -12.32 11.90
C PRO A 151 25.71 -13.10 10.62
N ASP A 152 24.71 -13.78 10.06
CA ASP A 152 24.85 -14.59 8.83
C ASP A 152 24.75 -13.75 7.54
N ILE A 153 24.55 -12.44 7.66
CA ILE A 153 24.46 -11.50 6.55
C ILE A 153 25.77 -10.71 6.44
N GLN A 154 26.20 -10.40 5.22
CA GLN A 154 27.24 -9.42 5.01
C GLN A 154 26.68 -8.00 5.19
N HIS A 155 27.31 -7.20 6.05
CA HIS A 155 26.88 -5.84 6.32
C HIS A 155 27.76 -4.82 5.63
N ALA A 156 27.15 -3.82 4.99
CA ALA A 156 27.80 -2.64 4.47
C ALA A 156 27.21 -1.39 5.12
N CYS A 157 28.06 -0.56 5.70
CA CYS A 157 27.64 0.68 6.30
C CYS A 157 27.62 1.81 5.27
N ARG A 158 26.52 2.57 5.25
CA ARG A 158 26.48 3.84 4.53
C ARG A 158 27.15 4.91 5.37
N GLU A 159 28.30 5.42 4.93
CA GLU A 159 28.86 6.63 5.52
C GLU A 159 27.91 7.81 5.31
N ARG A 160 27.73 8.61 6.35
CA ARG A 160 26.90 9.84 6.31
C ARG A 160 27.67 11.00 5.70
#